data_cf8d3d093d79629d627bd5bfa6d55e5c
#
_entry.id   cf8d3d093d79629d627bd5bfa6d55e5c
#
_cell.length_a   1.000
_cell.length_b   1.000
_cell.length_c   1.000
_cell.angle_alpha   90.00
_cell.angle_beta   90.00
_cell.angle_gamma   90.00
#
_symmetry.space_group_name_H-M   'P 1'
#
loop_
_entity.id
_entity.type
_entity.pdbx_description
1 polymer ?
#
loop_
_entity_poly.entity_id
_entity_poly.type
_entity_poly.pdbx_seq_one_letter_code
_entity_poly.pdbx_strand_id
1 'polypeptide(L)'
;LPILMLSIWKLLSERRTLLLYLSVVFAIISNWYTAYMICLFSFFYFTYEALKKHDFSFMTAVKKEFSCFIIYCITAVSSVLTTMFFFLPVIKNLLQGKGIDTSGGWFIGFHAGLKDIFKGCFFLTVPYTGQGLTLFCGSLTLIALIGFFISHKQNLKAKLWTLGYLLFFILCATFVPLENIWNGFRTVSSYYCRFSFVISFFILYIAAVFLSSFVLKKHHLNNIVAVLCMIFTCSELFYGAYQTFVNGYYVSATAYDRYATTQEQAVQYLHTLDDSLFYRTEQTSSWRTNADHFLGNFNEGLAYGFMPLSSYSSTYNSNIMAFYNKCGYSACNRLITWCEPILSSDSLLGIKYLLGDFTQSGYEKVNDTNYNNKNIYKNPYALELGYRTSDDITTEIQAENTFEYQNELLSRIVGHTVQCYKPCTAEKEIHDDGYSWTVTSPEQNSILYGYCTYAVGNDLKLYIDGNLRTNYSIWSSYKTFQVGEGNTPAHIVQLKGTLQRSREIDGVFYYLDMQEFRDVMREISQNQVTTLDLQDKYIKCEYTAQSDEMLLLTIPYDDGWTSYVNGEKVEAHKLQDIFTGIRVTSGINTIEMKYTLPGFKIGVIFSCLGVIVYSLTCFFLFKKQRHF
;
A
#
# COMPACT_ATOMS: atom_id res chain seq x y z
N LEU A 1 -23.37 0.96 5.50
CA LEU A 1 -24.09 2.09 4.91
C LEU A 1 -25.60 2.04 5.23
N PRO A 2 -26.41 0.99 4.97
CA PRO A 2 -27.85 0.97 5.25
C PRO A 2 -28.18 1.26 6.73
N ILE A 3 -27.44 0.71 7.68
CA ILE A 3 -27.66 0.92 9.12
C ILE A 3 -27.46 2.39 9.49
N LEU A 4 -26.43 3.04 8.94
CA LEU A 4 -26.18 4.47 9.16
C LEU A 4 -27.33 5.32 8.58
N MET A 5 -27.83 4.98 7.39
CA MET A 5 -28.97 5.69 6.79
C MET A 5 -30.26 5.51 7.62
N LEU A 6 -30.53 4.29 8.10
CA LEU A 6 -31.63 4.03 9.04
C LEU A 6 -31.48 4.85 10.33
N SER A 7 -30.26 5.01 10.83
CA SER A 7 -29.97 5.80 12.03
C SER A 7 -30.29 7.28 11.85
N ILE A 8 -30.02 7.83 10.67
CA ILE A 8 -30.39 9.21 10.31
C ILE A 8 -31.91 9.38 10.26
N TRP A 9 -32.60 8.44 9.66
CA TRP A 9 -34.08 8.45 9.65
C TRP A 9 -34.61 8.41 11.08
N LYS A 10 -34.11 7.55 11.97
CA LYS A 10 -34.47 7.50 13.38
C LYS A 10 -34.13 8.78 14.14
N LEU A 11 -33.01 9.41 13.82
CA LEU A 11 -32.67 10.70 14.41
C LEU A 11 -33.68 11.79 14.01
N LEU A 12 -34.07 11.86 12.74
CA LEU A 12 -35.04 12.84 12.25
C LEU A 12 -36.47 12.57 12.75
N SER A 13 -36.89 11.30 12.86
CA SER A 13 -38.27 10.92 13.27
C SER A 13 -38.43 10.80 14.77
N GLU A 14 -37.47 10.17 15.47
CA GLU A 14 -37.58 9.77 16.88
C GLU A 14 -36.60 10.50 17.80
N ARG A 15 -35.71 11.33 17.28
CA ARG A 15 -34.62 12.02 18.00
C ARG A 15 -33.68 11.04 18.74
N ARG A 16 -33.53 9.81 18.24
CA ARG A 16 -32.64 8.78 18.80
C ARG A 16 -31.27 8.82 18.14
N THR A 17 -30.20 8.87 18.96
CA THR A 17 -28.82 9.06 18.49
C THR A 17 -27.97 7.80 18.59
N LEU A 18 -28.34 6.81 19.42
CA LEU A 18 -27.48 5.67 19.74
C LEU A 18 -27.07 4.87 18.48
N LEU A 19 -28.03 4.60 17.60
CA LEU A 19 -27.73 3.85 16.38
C LEU A 19 -26.79 4.62 15.46
N LEU A 20 -26.91 5.95 15.39
CA LEU A 20 -26.02 6.82 14.63
C LEU A 20 -24.60 6.77 15.22
N TYR A 21 -24.47 6.95 16.54
CA TYR A 21 -23.19 6.88 17.23
C TYR A 21 -22.47 5.55 16.98
N LEU A 22 -23.14 4.43 17.24
CA LEU A 22 -22.56 3.10 17.07
C LEU A 22 -22.26 2.78 15.60
N SER A 23 -23.08 3.22 14.65
CA SER A 23 -22.86 2.98 13.22
C SER A 23 -21.60 3.68 12.71
N VAL A 24 -21.35 4.93 13.15
CA VAL A 24 -20.15 5.67 12.76
C VAL A 24 -18.92 5.06 13.41
N VAL A 25 -18.96 4.74 14.71
CA VAL A 25 -17.86 4.06 15.42
C VAL A 25 -17.50 2.76 14.72
N PHE A 26 -18.49 1.92 14.44
CA PHE A 26 -18.29 0.64 13.74
C PHE A 26 -17.72 0.83 12.34
N ALA A 27 -18.22 1.80 11.58
CA ALA A 27 -17.73 2.09 10.24
C ALA A 27 -16.22 2.45 10.24
N ILE A 28 -15.80 3.34 11.17
CA ILE A 28 -14.40 3.78 11.26
C ILE A 28 -13.47 2.63 11.65
N ILE A 29 -13.87 1.81 12.64
CA ILE A 29 -13.05 0.67 13.10
C ILE A 29 -12.96 -0.39 12.01
N SER A 30 -14.05 -0.64 11.26
CA SER A 30 -14.07 -1.65 10.19
C SER A 30 -13.22 -1.24 8.99
N ASN A 31 -13.35 -0.01 8.52
CA ASN A 31 -12.57 0.54 7.42
C ASN A 31 -12.67 2.08 7.41
N TRP A 32 -11.68 2.74 7.96
CA TRP A 32 -11.64 4.20 8.09
C TRP A 32 -11.79 4.94 6.74
N TYR A 33 -11.24 4.39 5.65
CA TYR A 33 -11.29 5.04 4.33
C TYR A 33 -12.70 5.01 3.73
N THR A 34 -13.36 3.84 3.78
CA THR A 34 -14.77 3.71 3.36
C THR A 34 -15.69 4.49 4.30
N ALA A 35 -15.39 4.51 5.61
CA ALA A 35 -16.15 5.29 6.58
C ALA A 35 -16.13 6.79 6.28
N TYR A 36 -15.00 7.35 5.84
CA TYR A 36 -14.92 8.74 5.40
C TYR A 36 -15.94 9.04 4.30
N MET A 37 -16.00 8.20 3.24
CA MET A 37 -16.96 8.36 2.14
C MET A 37 -18.40 8.21 2.62
N ILE A 38 -18.67 7.24 3.48
CA ILE A 38 -20.02 7.01 4.05
C ILE A 38 -20.44 8.17 4.94
N CYS A 39 -19.56 8.72 5.77
CA CYS A 39 -19.83 9.86 6.62
C CYS A 39 -20.09 11.13 5.79
N LEU A 40 -19.32 11.36 4.74
CA LEU A 40 -19.55 12.47 3.81
C LEU A 40 -20.92 12.33 3.12
N PHE A 41 -21.26 11.13 2.64
CA PHE A 41 -22.58 10.85 2.09
C PHE A 41 -23.69 11.03 3.12
N SER A 42 -23.46 10.67 4.38
CA SER A 42 -24.49 10.75 5.44
C SER A 42 -24.98 12.18 5.68
N PHE A 43 -24.13 13.19 5.47
CA PHE A 43 -24.50 14.60 5.49
C PHE A 43 -25.51 14.93 4.37
N PHE A 44 -25.23 14.50 3.15
CA PHE A 44 -26.15 14.71 2.03
C PHE A 44 -27.46 13.93 2.19
N TYR A 45 -27.38 12.73 2.72
CA TYR A 45 -28.58 11.93 3.01
C TYR A 45 -29.42 12.56 4.13
N PHE A 46 -28.81 13.10 5.19
CA PHE A 46 -29.52 13.85 6.23
C PHE A 46 -30.28 15.03 5.65
N THR A 47 -29.64 15.82 4.79
CA THR A 47 -30.28 16.98 4.16
C THR A 47 -31.42 16.57 3.23
N TYR A 48 -31.25 15.47 2.49
CA TYR A 48 -32.30 14.94 1.64
C TYR A 48 -33.53 14.45 2.45
N GLU A 49 -33.32 13.69 3.53
CA GLU A 49 -34.40 13.21 4.40
C GLU A 49 -35.11 14.36 5.14
N ALA A 50 -34.38 15.36 5.57
CA ALA A 50 -34.93 16.57 6.16
C ALA A 50 -35.83 17.34 5.16
N LEU A 51 -35.40 17.46 3.91
CA LEU A 51 -36.21 18.05 2.84
C LEU A 51 -37.45 17.24 2.58
N LYS A 52 -37.32 15.92 2.46
CA LYS A 52 -38.44 14.99 2.22
C LYS A 52 -39.48 15.07 3.34
N LYS A 53 -39.09 15.15 4.60
CA LYS A 53 -39.96 15.29 5.77
C LYS A 53 -40.80 16.56 5.75
N HIS A 54 -40.37 17.60 5.04
CA HIS A 54 -41.03 18.91 4.94
C HIS A 54 -41.46 19.23 3.49
N ASP A 55 -41.93 18.22 2.74
CA ASP A 55 -42.43 18.34 1.37
C ASP A 55 -41.47 19.09 0.43
N PHE A 56 -40.16 18.88 0.62
CA PHE A 56 -39.10 19.50 -0.14
C PHE A 56 -39.10 21.05 -0.10
N SER A 57 -39.59 21.62 1.02
CA SER A 57 -39.47 23.05 1.30
C SER A 57 -38.18 23.36 2.03
N PHE A 58 -37.17 23.91 1.35
CA PHE A 58 -35.84 24.19 1.88
C PHE A 58 -35.88 25.04 3.16
N MET A 59 -36.56 26.20 3.11
CA MET A 59 -36.61 27.12 4.28
C MET A 59 -37.29 26.46 5.49
N THR A 60 -38.31 25.65 5.25
CA THR A 60 -39.04 24.93 6.31
C THR A 60 -38.15 23.84 6.91
N ALA A 61 -37.47 23.07 6.08
CA ALA A 61 -36.59 22.00 6.52
C ALA A 61 -35.42 22.57 7.37
N VAL A 62 -34.77 23.64 6.91
CA VAL A 62 -33.69 24.30 7.66
C VAL A 62 -34.18 24.81 9.00
N LYS A 63 -35.28 25.57 9.04
CA LYS A 63 -35.79 26.12 10.30
C LYS A 63 -36.20 25.05 11.31
N LYS A 64 -36.89 23.99 10.89
CA LYS A 64 -37.47 22.97 11.77
C LYS A 64 -36.42 21.91 12.19
N GLU A 65 -35.48 21.58 11.33
CA GLU A 65 -34.50 20.51 11.61
C GLU A 65 -33.12 21.01 12.00
N PHE A 66 -32.91 22.33 12.15
CA PHE A 66 -31.62 22.89 12.56
C PHE A 66 -31.10 22.31 13.89
N SER A 67 -31.98 22.20 14.90
CA SER A 67 -31.63 21.56 16.17
C SER A 67 -31.23 20.09 16.00
N CYS A 68 -31.91 19.36 15.11
CA CYS A 68 -31.58 17.98 14.79
C CYS A 68 -30.24 17.87 14.05
N PHE A 69 -29.95 18.82 13.19
CA PHE A 69 -28.66 18.92 12.51
C PHE A 69 -27.50 19.12 13.50
N ILE A 70 -27.67 20.00 14.49
CA ILE A 70 -26.67 20.17 15.55
C ILE A 70 -26.43 18.85 16.31
N ILE A 71 -27.51 18.15 16.67
CA ILE A 71 -27.44 16.85 17.35
C ILE A 71 -26.71 15.82 16.46
N TYR A 72 -27.03 15.79 15.15
CA TYR A 72 -26.31 14.97 14.17
C TYR A 72 -24.80 15.25 14.20
N CYS A 73 -24.41 16.53 14.10
CA CYS A 73 -23.00 16.93 14.09
C CYS A 73 -22.30 16.55 15.39
N ILE A 74 -22.89 16.83 16.56
CA ILE A 74 -22.31 16.47 17.87
C ILE A 74 -22.15 14.94 17.97
N THR A 75 -23.15 14.18 17.56
CA THR A 75 -23.10 12.70 17.59
C THR A 75 -22.02 12.17 16.66
N ALA A 76 -21.92 12.70 15.44
CA ALA A 76 -20.90 12.30 14.49
C ALA A 76 -19.48 12.61 15.01
N VAL A 77 -19.26 13.82 15.52
CA VAL A 77 -17.96 14.22 16.10
C VAL A 77 -17.63 13.36 17.32
N SER A 78 -18.59 13.11 18.21
CA SER A 78 -18.38 12.24 19.38
C SER A 78 -17.98 10.82 18.95
N SER A 79 -18.58 10.29 17.88
CA SER A 79 -18.25 8.98 17.34
C SER A 79 -16.82 8.93 16.80
N VAL A 80 -16.42 9.96 16.04
CA VAL A 80 -15.03 10.09 15.55
C VAL A 80 -14.04 10.18 16.71
N LEU A 81 -14.32 11.03 17.71
CA LEU A 81 -13.49 11.15 18.91
C LEU A 81 -13.37 9.81 19.64
N THR A 82 -14.45 9.05 19.79
CA THR A 82 -14.44 7.74 20.45
C THR A 82 -13.53 6.72 19.75
N THR A 83 -13.31 6.87 18.45
CA THR A 83 -12.44 5.96 17.68
C THR A 83 -10.99 6.43 17.60
N MET A 84 -10.61 7.53 18.26
CA MET A 84 -9.26 8.11 18.13
C MET A 84 -8.15 7.20 18.66
N PHE A 85 -8.43 6.29 19.58
CA PHE A 85 -7.44 5.29 20.01
C PHE A 85 -6.93 4.43 18.83
N PHE A 86 -7.78 4.18 17.86
CA PHE A 86 -7.48 3.46 16.63
C PHE A 86 -7.12 4.43 15.48
N PHE A 87 -7.90 5.50 15.31
CA PHE A 87 -7.82 6.35 14.13
C PHE A 87 -6.63 7.32 14.16
N LEU A 88 -6.22 7.82 15.33
CA LEU A 88 -5.08 8.73 15.43
C LEU A 88 -3.73 8.08 15.04
N PRO A 89 -3.42 6.83 15.46
CA PRO A 89 -2.28 6.10 14.91
C PRO A 89 -2.31 5.92 13.39
N VAL A 90 -3.48 5.64 12.82
CA VAL A 90 -3.65 5.55 11.36
C VAL A 90 -3.33 6.87 10.68
N ILE A 91 -3.84 8.00 11.20
CA ILE A 91 -3.55 9.34 10.67
C ILE A 91 -2.04 9.62 10.72
N LYS A 92 -1.39 9.34 11.86
CA LYS A 92 0.06 9.56 11.99
C LYS A 92 0.87 8.75 11.00
N ASN A 93 0.54 7.47 10.82
CA ASN A 93 1.18 6.62 9.82
C ASN A 93 0.96 7.14 8.39
N LEU A 94 -0.25 7.59 8.06
CA LEU A 94 -0.54 8.18 6.75
C LEU A 94 0.23 9.48 6.49
N LEU A 95 0.54 10.26 7.52
CA LEU A 95 1.33 11.49 7.40
C LEU A 95 2.83 11.20 7.24
N GLN A 96 3.34 10.13 7.84
CA GLN A 96 4.72 9.66 7.67
C GLN A 96 4.90 8.84 6.38
N GLY A 97 3.81 8.27 5.86
CA GLY A 97 3.78 7.49 4.62
C GLY A 97 3.99 8.37 3.40
N LYS A 98 3.75 7.81 2.23
CA LYS A 98 3.81 8.47 0.92
C LYS A 98 3.50 9.93 1.08
N GLY A 99 4.48 10.78 0.87
CA GLY A 99 4.25 12.21 0.83
C GLY A 99 2.99 12.47 -0.01
N ILE A 100 2.19 13.45 0.33
CA ILE A 100 1.06 13.84 -0.49
C ILE A 100 1.63 13.96 -1.89
N ASP A 101 1.33 12.99 -2.75
CA ASP A 101 1.75 13.03 -4.15
C ASP A 101 1.03 14.21 -4.78
N THR A 102 1.69 15.36 -4.68
CA THR A 102 1.24 16.62 -5.27
C THR A 102 1.70 16.74 -6.72
N SER A 103 2.47 15.76 -7.22
CA SER A 103 3.01 15.78 -8.58
C SER A 103 1.91 15.77 -9.66
N GLY A 104 0.72 15.29 -9.32
CA GLY A 104 -0.46 15.31 -10.18
C GLY A 104 -1.28 16.60 -10.17
N GLY A 105 -0.98 17.57 -9.30
CA GLY A 105 -1.74 18.82 -9.18
C GLY A 105 -3.27 18.64 -9.11
N TRP A 106 -4.01 19.59 -8.60
CA TRP A 106 -5.46 19.62 -8.74
C TRP A 106 -5.81 19.96 -10.19
N PHE A 107 -5.76 18.95 -11.06
CA PHE A 107 -6.15 19.13 -12.46
C PHE A 107 -7.65 19.47 -12.53
N ILE A 108 -7.97 20.60 -13.16
CA ILE A 108 -9.36 20.99 -13.42
C ILE A 108 -9.82 20.32 -14.70
N GLY A 109 -10.57 19.25 -14.58
CA GLY A 109 -11.05 18.45 -15.71
C GLY A 109 -12.02 17.37 -15.30
N PHE A 110 -12.39 16.53 -16.26
CA PHE A 110 -13.31 15.43 -16.08
C PHE A 110 -12.61 14.11 -16.40
N HIS A 111 -12.81 13.08 -15.57
CA HIS A 111 -12.31 11.71 -15.82
C HIS A 111 -13.19 10.96 -16.82
N ALA A 112 -14.48 11.25 -16.87
CA ALA A 112 -15.44 10.54 -17.69
C ALA A 112 -16.32 11.51 -18.48
N GLY A 113 -16.55 11.19 -19.74
CA GLY A 113 -17.50 11.90 -20.60
C GLY A 113 -18.94 11.41 -20.39
N LEU A 114 -19.92 12.13 -20.96
CA LEU A 114 -21.32 11.75 -20.90
C LEU A 114 -21.58 10.33 -21.41
N LYS A 115 -20.84 9.90 -22.44
CA LYS A 115 -20.93 8.54 -23.00
C LYS A 115 -20.52 7.48 -21.98
N ASP A 116 -19.49 7.75 -21.18
CA ASP A 116 -18.98 6.81 -20.18
C ASP A 116 -19.91 6.71 -18.98
N ILE A 117 -20.51 7.85 -18.56
CA ILE A 117 -21.55 7.90 -17.54
C ILE A 117 -22.74 7.06 -17.98
N PHE A 118 -23.21 7.25 -19.21
CA PHE A 118 -24.34 6.52 -19.76
C PHE A 118 -24.05 5.02 -19.82
N LYS A 119 -22.89 4.62 -20.35
CA LYS A 119 -22.45 3.22 -20.37
C LYS A 119 -22.42 2.62 -18.97
N GLY A 120 -21.87 3.34 -17.98
CA GLY A 120 -21.75 2.89 -16.60
C GLY A 120 -23.08 2.59 -15.90
N CYS A 121 -24.22 3.02 -16.46
CA CYS A 121 -25.55 2.72 -15.95
C CYS A 121 -26.11 1.36 -16.40
N PHE A 122 -25.50 0.70 -17.39
CA PHE A 122 -26.02 -0.54 -17.94
C PHE A 122 -25.21 -1.77 -17.54
N PHE A 123 -25.88 -2.92 -17.60
CA PHE A 123 -25.32 -4.20 -17.23
C PHE A 123 -24.14 -4.61 -18.14
N LEU A 124 -23.03 -5.04 -17.56
CA LEU A 124 -21.81 -5.55 -18.25
C LEU A 124 -21.18 -4.62 -19.30
N THR A 125 -21.47 -3.34 -19.25
CA THR A 125 -20.91 -2.38 -20.22
C THR A 125 -19.56 -1.77 -19.81
N VAL A 126 -19.20 -1.91 -18.55
CA VAL A 126 -17.90 -1.46 -18.02
C VAL A 126 -16.92 -2.64 -18.04
N PRO A 127 -15.71 -2.46 -18.58
CA PRO A 127 -14.72 -3.51 -18.58
C PRO A 127 -14.41 -4.00 -17.16
N TYR A 128 -14.24 -5.29 -17.02
CA TYR A 128 -13.90 -5.98 -15.77
C TYR A 128 -12.63 -5.45 -15.10
N THR A 129 -11.76 -4.81 -15.84
CA THR A 129 -10.48 -4.24 -15.40
C THR A 129 -10.59 -2.99 -14.51
N GLY A 130 -11.80 -2.57 -14.14
CA GLY A 130 -12.01 -1.61 -13.04
C GLY A 130 -11.66 -0.15 -13.30
N GLN A 131 -11.40 0.26 -14.53
CA GLN A 131 -11.02 1.64 -14.84
C GLN A 131 -12.18 2.53 -15.32
N GLY A 132 -13.43 2.09 -15.20
CA GLY A 132 -14.60 2.84 -15.64
C GLY A 132 -15.55 3.23 -14.51
N LEU A 133 -16.31 4.31 -14.72
CA LEU A 133 -17.40 4.68 -13.83
C LEU A 133 -18.53 3.65 -13.91
N THR A 134 -18.78 2.93 -12.81
CA THR A 134 -19.87 1.96 -12.71
C THR A 134 -20.94 2.50 -11.76
N LEU A 135 -22.11 2.82 -12.31
CA LEU A 135 -23.29 3.26 -11.57
C LEU A 135 -24.42 2.22 -11.60
N PHE A 136 -24.20 1.11 -12.29
CA PHE A 136 -25.18 0.04 -12.41
C PHE A 136 -25.48 -0.58 -11.04
N CYS A 137 -26.76 -0.65 -10.70
CA CYS A 137 -27.25 -1.19 -9.43
C CYS A 137 -28.49 -2.10 -9.63
N GLY A 138 -28.62 -2.69 -10.82
CA GLY A 138 -29.69 -3.57 -11.23
C GLY A 138 -30.64 -2.92 -12.22
N SER A 139 -31.04 -3.66 -13.27
CA SER A 139 -31.92 -3.16 -14.32
C SER A 139 -33.31 -2.77 -13.78
N LEU A 140 -33.83 -3.55 -12.84
CA LEU A 140 -35.09 -3.23 -12.15
C LEU A 140 -35.00 -1.89 -11.40
N THR A 141 -33.88 -1.61 -10.79
CA THR A 141 -33.59 -0.35 -10.06
C THR A 141 -33.65 0.85 -11.02
N LEU A 142 -33.03 0.73 -12.19
CA LEU A 142 -33.07 1.80 -13.21
C LEU A 142 -34.47 2.04 -13.74
N ILE A 143 -35.23 0.96 -14.01
CA ILE A 143 -36.65 1.05 -14.43
C ILE A 143 -37.48 1.75 -13.34
N ALA A 144 -37.27 1.37 -12.07
CA ALA A 144 -37.98 1.98 -10.95
C ALA A 144 -37.60 3.46 -10.75
N LEU A 145 -36.32 3.83 -10.97
CA LEU A 145 -35.86 5.22 -10.95
C LEU A 145 -36.56 6.07 -12.03
N ILE A 146 -36.66 5.55 -13.27
CA ILE A 146 -37.42 6.21 -14.35
C ILE A 146 -38.89 6.32 -13.95
N GLY A 147 -39.46 5.24 -13.39
CA GLY A 147 -40.81 5.23 -12.85
C GLY A 147 -41.07 6.31 -11.80
N PHE A 148 -40.10 6.58 -10.91
CA PHE A 148 -40.18 7.68 -9.94
C PHE A 148 -40.38 9.04 -10.63
N PHE A 149 -39.61 9.33 -11.68
CA PHE A 149 -39.71 10.61 -12.41
C PHE A 149 -40.98 10.73 -13.26
N ILE A 150 -41.53 9.63 -13.79
CA ILE A 150 -42.78 9.62 -14.57
C ILE A 150 -44.01 9.66 -13.65
N SER A 151 -43.95 9.08 -12.46
CA SER A 151 -45.08 8.92 -11.55
C SER A 151 -45.74 10.25 -11.17
N HIS A 152 -47.06 10.30 -11.30
CA HIS A 152 -47.87 11.43 -10.83
C HIS A 152 -48.03 11.48 -9.30
N LYS A 153 -47.65 10.41 -8.59
CA LYS A 153 -47.68 10.36 -7.11
C LYS A 153 -46.59 11.20 -6.46
N GLN A 154 -45.52 11.50 -7.20
CA GLN A 154 -44.42 12.33 -6.72
C GLN A 154 -44.61 13.78 -7.16
N ASN A 155 -44.52 14.71 -6.22
CA ASN A 155 -44.64 16.14 -6.55
C ASN A 155 -43.41 16.64 -7.32
N LEU A 156 -43.57 17.75 -8.05
CA LEU A 156 -42.50 18.30 -8.87
C LEU A 156 -41.26 18.70 -8.04
N LYS A 157 -41.45 19.19 -6.81
CA LYS A 157 -40.33 19.54 -5.91
C LYS A 157 -39.52 18.32 -5.58
N ALA A 158 -40.14 17.18 -5.23
CA ALA A 158 -39.43 15.92 -4.98
C ALA A 158 -38.59 15.49 -6.18
N LYS A 159 -39.18 15.53 -7.40
CA LYS A 159 -38.46 15.18 -8.62
C LYS A 159 -37.24 16.10 -8.87
N LEU A 160 -37.45 17.41 -8.74
CA LEU A 160 -36.37 18.39 -8.97
C LEU A 160 -35.23 18.25 -7.96
N TRP A 161 -35.54 18.12 -6.67
CA TRP A 161 -34.49 17.90 -5.65
C TRP A 161 -33.76 16.56 -5.84
N THR A 162 -34.49 15.48 -6.13
CA THR A 162 -33.87 14.17 -6.42
C THR A 162 -32.97 14.24 -7.65
N LEU A 163 -33.40 14.90 -8.72
CA LEU A 163 -32.57 15.13 -9.90
C LEU A 163 -31.31 15.95 -9.56
N GLY A 164 -31.49 17.01 -8.77
CA GLY A 164 -30.37 17.85 -8.32
C GLY A 164 -29.30 17.04 -7.54
N TYR A 165 -29.72 16.17 -6.60
CA TYR A 165 -28.78 15.30 -5.87
C TYR A 165 -28.12 14.28 -6.78
N LEU A 166 -28.83 13.66 -7.72
CA LEU A 166 -28.24 12.73 -8.69
C LEU A 166 -27.21 13.41 -9.57
N LEU A 167 -27.55 14.60 -10.12
CA LEU A 167 -26.60 15.37 -10.94
C LEU A 167 -25.38 15.82 -10.14
N PHE A 168 -25.57 16.22 -8.88
CA PHE A 168 -24.48 16.57 -7.99
C PHE A 168 -23.55 15.37 -7.72
N PHE A 169 -24.09 14.20 -7.43
CA PHE A 169 -23.27 13.01 -7.20
C PHE A 169 -22.56 12.54 -8.48
N ILE A 170 -23.22 12.63 -9.64
CA ILE A 170 -22.58 12.35 -10.93
C ILE A 170 -21.45 13.35 -11.18
N LEU A 171 -21.65 14.62 -10.88
CA LEU A 171 -20.60 15.64 -10.98
C LEU A 171 -19.44 15.34 -10.04
N CYS A 172 -19.71 14.93 -8.79
CA CYS A 172 -18.67 14.47 -7.85
C CYS A 172 -17.88 13.27 -8.40
N ALA A 173 -18.53 12.38 -9.15
CA ALA A 173 -17.93 11.18 -9.70
C ALA A 173 -17.11 11.43 -10.98
N THR A 174 -17.30 12.56 -11.65
CA THR A 174 -16.70 12.83 -12.96
C THR A 174 -15.74 14.03 -12.97
N PHE A 175 -15.98 15.00 -12.10
CA PHE A 175 -15.16 16.22 -12.00
C PHE A 175 -14.05 16.04 -10.96
N VAL A 176 -12.81 16.04 -11.42
CA VAL A 176 -11.60 15.71 -10.64
C VAL A 176 -11.50 16.43 -9.29
N PRO A 177 -11.70 17.77 -9.19
CA PRO A 177 -11.61 18.45 -7.90
C PRO A 177 -12.62 17.95 -6.87
N LEU A 178 -13.84 17.61 -7.28
CA LEU A 178 -14.87 17.08 -6.38
C LEU A 178 -14.58 15.62 -6.02
N GLU A 179 -14.09 14.82 -6.96
CA GLU A 179 -13.67 13.45 -6.68
C GLU A 179 -12.53 13.42 -5.65
N ASN A 180 -11.55 14.32 -5.74
CA ASN A 180 -10.47 14.43 -4.78
C ASN A 180 -10.98 14.69 -3.35
N ILE A 181 -12.06 15.46 -3.18
CA ILE A 181 -12.70 15.65 -1.86
C ILE A 181 -13.17 14.29 -1.31
N TRP A 182 -13.81 13.45 -2.12
CA TRP A 182 -14.26 12.12 -1.71
C TRP A 182 -13.11 11.14 -1.42
N ASN A 183 -11.93 11.39 -1.95
CA ASN A 183 -10.72 10.61 -1.73
C ASN A 183 -9.80 11.18 -0.62
N GLY A 184 -10.32 12.03 0.24
CA GLY A 184 -9.56 12.65 1.33
C GLY A 184 -8.56 13.69 0.85
N PHE A 185 -8.94 14.49 -0.13
CA PHE A 185 -8.14 15.56 -0.73
C PHE A 185 -6.87 15.09 -1.46
N ARG A 186 -6.84 13.82 -1.89
CA ARG A 186 -5.75 13.24 -2.67
C ARG A 186 -6.16 13.04 -4.12
N THR A 187 -5.21 13.27 -5.03
CA THR A 187 -5.39 12.92 -6.45
C THR A 187 -5.48 11.41 -6.63
N VAL A 188 -6.39 10.98 -7.49
CA VAL A 188 -6.59 9.57 -7.79
C VAL A 188 -5.74 9.19 -8.99
N SER A 189 -4.82 8.26 -8.81
CA SER A 189 -3.95 7.73 -9.88
C SER A 189 -4.51 6.46 -10.54
N SER A 190 -5.45 5.78 -9.87
CA SER A 190 -6.08 4.55 -10.36
C SER A 190 -7.38 4.28 -9.60
N TYR A 191 -8.29 3.48 -10.17
CA TYR A 191 -9.60 3.16 -9.57
C TYR A 191 -10.42 4.40 -9.23
N TYR A 192 -10.76 5.16 -10.24
CA TYR A 192 -11.63 6.33 -10.14
C TYR A 192 -12.99 6.00 -9.54
N CYS A 193 -13.64 6.98 -8.93
CA CYS A 193 -14.99 6.86 -8.37
C CYS A 193 -15.18 5.75 -7.34
N ARG A 194 -14.22 5.55 -6.44
CA ARG A 194 -14.32 4.54 -5.37
C ARG A 194 -15.57 4.68 -4.49
N PHE A 195 -16.15 5.87 -4.42
CA PHE A 195 -17.39 6.16 -3.68
C PHE A 195 -18.67 5.92 -4.49
N SER A 196 -18.59 5.38 -5.73
CA SER A 196 -19.78 5.13 -6.57
C SER A 196 -20.85 4.26 -5.88
N PHE A 197 -20.45 3.42 -4.94
CA PHE A 197 -21.38 2.60 -4.14
C PHE A 197 -22.39 3.43 -3.33
N VAL A 198 -22.06 4.67 -2.91
CA VAL A 198 -23.02 5.55 -2.23
C VAL A 198 -24.02 6.14 -3.22
N ILE A 199 -23.60 6.37 -4.47
CA ILE A 199 -24.48 6.82 -5.56
C ILE A 199 -25.45 5.70 -5.91
N SER A 200 -24.96 4.48 -6.11
CA SER A 200 -25.78 3.29 -6.35
C SER A 200 -26.78 3.07 -5.21
N PHE A 201 -26.34 3.24 -3.96
CA PHE A 201 -27.23 3.17 -2.80
C PHE A 201 -28.34 4.24 -2.86
N PHE A 202 -28.00 5.48 -3.21
CA PHE A 202 -29.00 6.55 -3.33
C PHE A 202 -30.02 6.25 -4.44
N ILE A 203 -29.56 5.73 -5.59
CA ILE A 203 -30.46 5.29 -6.69
C ILE A 203 -31.36 4.15 -6.20
N LEU A 204 -30.81 3.14 -5.52
CA LEU A 204 -31.61 2.05 -4.92
C LEU A 204 -32.64 2.57 -3.92
N TYR A 205 -32.28 3.53 -3.09
CA TYR A 205 -33.20 4.15 -2.14
C TYR A 205 -34.38 4.84 -2.85
N ILE A 206 -34.13 5.64 -3.89
CA ILE A 206 -35.20 6.31 -4.68
C ILE A 206 -36.06 5.28 -5.40
N ALA A 207 -35.45 4.24 -5.97
CA ALA A 207 -36.20 3.13 -6.58
C ALA A 207 -37.12 2.43 -5.58
N ALA A 208 -36.62 2.16 -4.35
CA ALA A 208 -37.40 1.55 -3.28
C ALA A 208 -38.58 2.45 -2.85
N VAL A 209 -38.40 3.77 -2.76
CA VAL A 209 -39.48 4.73 -2.49
C VAL A 209 -40.58 4.67 -3.56
N PHE A 210 -40.18 4.57 -4.83
CA PHE A 210 -41.16 4.40 -5.91
C PHE A 210 -41.86 3.05 -5.82
N LEU A 211 -41.13 1.95 -5.71
CA LEU A 211 -41.69 0.60 -5.65
C LEU A 211 -42.63 0.41 -4.46
N SER A 212 -42.33 1.00 -3.28
CA SER A 212 -43.20 0.95 -2.10
C SER A 212 -44.53 1.67 -2.34
N SER A 213 -44.60 2.65 -3.23
CA SER A 213 -45.80 3.37 -3.63
C SER A 213 -46.55 2.73 -4.80
N PHE A 214 -45.93 1.73 -5.46
CA PHE A 214 -46.45 1.06 -6.63
C PHE A 214 -47.31 -0.13 -6.20
N VAL A 215 -48.64 0.06 -6.24
CA VAL A 215 -49.62 -0.98 -5.90
C VAL A 215 -50.56 -1.16 -7.09
N LEU A 216 -50.60 -2.37 -7.60
CA LEU A 216 -51.58 -2.75 -8.63
C LEU A 216 -52.97 -2.97 -7.99
N LYS A 217 -54.04 -2.67 -8.72
CA LYS A 217 -55.40 -2.78 -8.23
C LYS A 217 -55.81 -4.22 -7.84
N LYS A 218 -55.14 -5.25 -8.41
CA LYS A 218 -55.39 -6.67 -8.11
C LYS A 218 -54.24 -7.24 -7.29
N HIS A 219 -54.48 -7.64 -6.04
CA HIS A 219 -53.47 -8.21 -5.14
C HIS A 219 -52.76 -9.44 -5.71
N HIS A 220 -53.48 -10.33 -6.38
CA HIS A 220 -52.89 -11.51 -7.01
C HIS A 220 -51.86 -11.14 -8.10
N LEU A 221 -52.13 -10.09 -8.88
CA LEU A 221 -51.22 -9.61 -9.90
C LEU A 221 -49.94 -8.99 -9.28
N ASN A 222 -50.06 -8.34 -8.11
CA ASN A 222 -48.86 -7.82 -7.38
C ASN A 222 -47.90 -8.94 -6.99
N ASN A 223 -48.43 -10.08 -6.50
CA ASN A 223 -47.60 -11.22 -6.11
C ASN A 223 -46.87 -11.82 -7.32
N ILE A 224 -47.57 -11.99 -8.45
CA ILE A 224 -46.97 -12.50 -9.68
C ILE A 224 -45.85 -11.55 -10.16
N VAL A 225 -46.11 -10.25 -10.23
CA VAL A 225 -45.12 -9.26 -10.65
C VAL A 225 -43.91 -9.26 -9.68
N ALA A 226 -44.13 -9.34 -8.37
CA ALA A 226 -43.05 -9.40 -7.38
C ALA A 226 -42.16 -10.65 -7.58
N VAL A 227 -42.79 -11.82 -7.82
CA VAL A 227 -42.05 -13.07 -8.10
C VAL A 227 -41.25 -12.96 -9.42
N LEU A 228 -41.86 -12.42 -10.48
CA LEU A 228 -41.13 -12.21 -11.75
C LEU A 228 -39.96 -11.23 -11.61
N CYS A 229 -40.15 -10.12 -10.88
CA CYS A 229 -39.08 -9.18 -10.58
C CYS A 229 -37.96 -9.84 -9.76
N MET A 230 -38.29 -10.68 -8.78
CA MET A 230 -37.32 -11.42 -7.99
C MET A 230 -36.53 -12.42 -8.86
N ILE A 231 -37.22 -13.21 -9.70
CA ILE A 231 -36.54 -14.13 -10.63
C ILE A 231 -35.61 -13.39 -11.57
N PHE A 232 -36.08 -12.28 -12.16
CA PHE A 232 -35.26 -11.45 -13.04
C PHE A 232 -34.00 -10.92 -12.33
N THR A 233 -34.18 -10.32 -11.15
CA THR A 233 -33.04 -9.79 -10.37
C THR A 233 -32.04 -10.90 -9.96
N CYS A 234 -32.55 -12.06 -9.52
CA CYS A 234 -31.71 -13.21 -9.20
C CYS A 234 -30.95 -13.71 -10.44
N SER A 235 -31.58 -13.77 -11.59
CA SER A 235 -30.95 -14.18 -12.85
C SER A 235 -29.86 -13.18 -13.29
N GLU A 236 -30.13 -11.89 -13.16
CA GLU A 236 -29.14 -10.83 -13.45
C GLU A 236 -27.93 -10.89 -12.52
N LEU A 237 -28.15 -11.06 -11.21
CA LEU A 237 -27.08 -11.21 -10.22
C LEU A 237 -26.27 -12.49 -10.46
N PHE A 238 -26.94 -13.61 -10.73
CA PHE A 238 -26.27 -14.88 -11.02
C PHE A 238 -25.41 -14.78 -12.27
N TYR A 239 -25.96 -14.20 -13.36
CA TYR A 239 -25.21 -14.03 -14.60
C TYR A 239 -24.02 -13.06 -14.42
N GLY A 240 -24.20 -11.97 -13.69
CA GLY A 240 -23.12 -11.04 -13.35
C GLY A 240 -22.01 -11.72 -12.53
N ALA A 241 -22.38 -12.50 -11.51
CA ALA A 241 -21.45 -13.28 -10.73
C ALA A 241 -20.72 -14.34 -11.57
N TYR A 242 -21.45 -15.03 -12.46
CA TYR A 242 -20.86 -16.01 -13.38
C TYR A 242 -19.84 -15.36 -14.32
N GLN A 243 -20.17 -14.22 -14.93
CA GLN A 243 -19.25 -13.49 -15.81
C GLN A 243 -18.01 -13.00 -15.04
N THR A 244 -18.21 -12.54 -13.81
CA THR A 244 -17.12 -12.18 -12.90
C THR A 244 -16.23 -13.38 -12.64
N PHE A 245 -16.83 -14.53 -12.39
CA PHE A 245 -16.11 -15.78 -12.14
C PHE A 245 -15.36 -16.27 -13.39
N VAL A 246 -16.01 -16.29 -14.56
CA VAL A 246 -15.41 -16.82 -15.81
C VAL A 246 -14.28 -15.92 -16.34
N ASN A 247 -14.44 -14.60 -16.22
CA ASN A 247 -13.45 -13.63 -16.72
C ASN A 247 -12.45 -13.18 -15.65
N GLY A 248 -12.51 -13.74 -14.44
CA GLY A 248 -11.56 -13.47 -13.36
C GLY A 248 -10.18 -14.07 -13.64
N TYR A 249 -9.16 -13.47 -13.05
CA TYR A 249 -7.83 -14.07 -13.03
C TYR A 249 -7.80 -15.16 -11.97
N TYR A 250 -7.79 -16.41 -12.40
CA TYR A 250 -7.68 -17.55 -11.51
C TYR A 250 -6.36 -18.26 -11.70
N VAL A 251 -5.82 -18.72 -10.59
CA VAL A 251 -4.76 -19.71 -10.56
C VAL A 251 -5.43 -21.05 -10.28
N SER A 252 -5.00 -22.10 -10.96
CA SER A 252 -5.41 -23.46 -10.65
C SER A 252 -5.10 -23.78 -9.19
N ALA A 253 -6.07 -24.30 -8.43
CA ALA A 253 -5.87 -24.73 -7.05
C ALA A 253 -4.68 -25.70 -6.94
N THR A 254 -4.59 -26.65 -7.88
CA THR A 254 -3.47 -27.61 -7.93
C THR A 254 -2.12 -26.93 -8.17
N ALA A 255 -2.07 -25.89 -9.00
CA ALA A 255 -0.84 -25.12 -9.23
C ALA A 255 -0.44 -24.33 -7.99
N TYR A 256 -1.42 -23.73 -7.31
CA TYR A 256 -1.20 -23.03 -6.04
C TYR A 256 -0.72 -24.00 -4.95
N ASP A 257 -1.40 -25.12 -4.72
CA ASP A 257 -1.05 -26.10 -3.69
C ASP A 257 0.37 -26.66 -3.90
N ARG A 258 0.74 -26.93 -5.16
CA ARG A 258 2.10 -27.37 -5.50
C ARG A 258 3.12 -26.31 -5.15
N TYR A 259 2.86 -25.05 -5.54
CA TYR A 259 3.75 -23.94 -5.22
C TYR A 259 3.89 -23.78 -3.70
N ALA A 260 2.77 -23.71 -2.97
CA ALA A 260 2.72 -23.50 -1.53
C ALA A 260 3.49 -24.59 -0.77
N THR A 261 3.21 -25.86 -1.08
CA THR A 261 3.92 -26.99 -0.46
C THR A 261 5.43 -26.94 -0.70
N THR A 262 5.85 -26.61 -1.92
CA THR A 262 7.28 -26.51 -2.26
C THR A 262 7.93 -25.30 -1.57
N GLN A 263 7.20 -24.19 -1.45
CA GLN A 263 7.69 -22.99 -0.74
C GLN A 263 7.84 -23.24 0.76
N GLU A 264 6.88 -23.92 1.38
CA GLU A 264 6.97 -24.35 2.78
C GLU A 264 8.18 -25.24 3.01
N GLN A 265 8.43 -26.23 2.12
CA GLN A 265 9.61 -27.10 2.20
C GLN A 265 10.91 -26.30 2.10
N ALA A 266 10.99 -25.31 1.20
CA ALA A 266 12.15 -24.45 1.08
C ALA A 266 12.41 -23.66 2.37
N VAL A 267 11.38 -23.05 2.94
CA VAL A 267 11.50 -22.26 4.17
C VAL A 267 11.85 -23.16 5.38
N GLN A 268 11.20 -24.32 5.50
CA GLN A 268 11.55 -25.29 6.55
C GLN A 268 13.02 -25.74 6.44
N TYR A 269 13.49 -25.99 5.22
CA TYR A 269 14.89 -26.34 5.00
C TYR A 269 15.82 -25.20 5.42
N LEU A 270 15.50 -23.95 5.09
CA LEU A 270 16.29 -22.77 5.51
C LEU A 270 16.41 -22.69 7.04
N HIS A 271 15.34 -22.97 7.78
CA HIS A 271 15.36 -23.00 9.25
C HIS A 271 16.23 -24.13 9.83
N THR A 272 16.55 -25.14 9.05
CA THR A 272 17.47 -26.21 9.48
C THR A 272 18.94 -25.93 9.19
N LEU A 273 19.23 -24.94 8.33
CA LEU A 273 20.59 -24.65 7.87
C LEU A 273 21.35 -23.74 8.82
N ASP A 274 20.67 -22.99 9.66
CA ASP A 274 21.28 -21.82 10.27
C ASP A 274 20.78 -21.57 11.70
N ASP A 275 21.74 -21.47 12.63
CA ASP A 275 21.53 -21.09 14.03
C ASP A 275 21.86 -19.61 14.28
N SER A 276 22.02 -18.77 13.23
CA SER A 276 22.31 -17.35 13.40
C SER A 276 21.17 -16.62 14.09
N LEU A 277 21.50 -15.55 14.80
CA LEU A 277 20.54 -14.78 15.58
C LEU A 277 19.49 -14.12 14.69
N PHE A 278 19.92 -13.72 13.48
CA PHE A 278 19.09 -13.00 12.54
C PHE A 278 19.50 -13.24 11.10
N TYR A 279 18.54 -13.39 10.22
CA TYR A 279 18.75 -13.33 8.77
C TYR A 279 17.47 -12.95 8.04
N ARG A 280 17.64 -12.32 6.88
CA ARG A 280 16.56 -12.12 5.90
C ARG A 280 16.73 -13.09 4.73
N THR A 281 15.60 -13.42 4.13
CA THR A 281 15.53 -14.26 2.93
C THR A 281 14.81 -13.51 1.83
N GLU A 282 15.36 -13.52 0.63
CA GLU A 282 14.76 -12.93 -0.56
C GLU A 282 14.57 -13.95 -1.67
N GLN A 283 13.82 -13.56 -2.69
CA GLN A 283 13.60 -14.43 -3.85
C GLN A 283 13.50 -13.64 -5.15
N THR A 284 14.05 -14.21 -6.23
CA THR A 284 13.86 -13.70 -7.58
C THR A 284 12.44 -14.02 -8.09
N SER A 285 11.96 -13.26 -9.07
CA SER A 285 10.70 -13.55 -9.79
C SER A 285 9.45 -13.72 -8.91
N SER A 286 9.29 -12.88 -7.89
CA SER A 286 8.32 -13.08 -6.81
C SER A 286 6.89 -12.61 -7.10
N TRP A 287 6.51 -12.18 -8.33
CA TRP A 287 5.21 -11.50 -8.49
C TRP A 287 4.45 -11.77 -9.78
N ARG A 288 4.72 -12.88 -10.47
CA ARG A 288 3.97 -13.24 -11.69
C ARG A 288 3.27 -14.56 -11.52
N THR A 289 1.95 -14.49 -11.60
CA THR A 289 1.09 -15.66 -11.77
C THR A 289 0.48 -15.63 -13.16
N ASN A 290 0.49 -16.76 -13.83
CA ASN A 290 -0.42 -17.03 -14.94
C ASN A 290 -1.30 -18.24 -14.57
N ALA A 291 -2.26 -18.59 -15.42
CA ALA A 291 -3.21 -19.64 -15.11
C ALA A 291 -2.56 -20.99 -14.75
N ASP A 292 -1.37 -21.26 -15.27
CA ASP A 292 -0.67 -22.54 -15.15
C ASP A 292 0.54 -22.53 -14.22
N HIS A 293 1.06 -21.32 -13.92
CA HIS A 293 2.26 -21.13 -13.11
C HIS A 293 2.04 -20.07 -12.03
N PHE A 294 2.12 -20.50 -10.79
CA PHE A 294 2.24 -19.61 -9.65
C PHE A 294 3.73 -19.40 -9.37
N LEU A 295 4.21 -18.16 -9.43
CA LEU A 295 5.62 -17.81 -9.22
C LEU A 295 5.86 -17.12 -7.87
N GLY A 296 4.85 -17.05 -7.04
CA GLY A 296 4.87 -16.32 -5.80
C GLY A 296 4.25 -14.92 -5.90
N ASN A 297 4.12 -14.28 -4.76
CA ASN A 297 3.55 -12.95 -4.65
C ASN A 297 4.29 -12.15 -3.57
N PHE A 298 4.01 -10.85 -3.53
CA PHE A 298 4.46 -10.00 -2.41
C PHE A 298 3.90 -10.50 -1.09
N ASN A 299 4.60 -10.18 -0.01
CA ASN A 299 4.20 -10.54 1.35
C ASN A 299 4.20 -12.05 1.65
N GLU A 300 4.90 -12.87 0.88
CA GLU A 300 5.03 -14.29 1.16
C GLU A 300 5.71 -14.59 2.51
N GLY A 301 6.57 -13.69 2.98
CA GLY A 301 7.12 -13.80 4.32
C GLY A 301 6.07 -13.90 5.41
N LEU A 302 4.90 -13.24 5.24
CA LEU A 302 3.76 -13.35 6.16
C LEU A 302 3.05 -14.71 6.06
N ALA A 303 3.05 -15.33 4.89
CA ALA A 303 2.39 -16.62 4.66
C ALA A 303 3.25 -17.81 5.11
N TYR A 304 4.56 -17.75 4.87
CA TYR A 304 5.48 -18.87 5.05
C TYR A 304 6.49 -18.69 6.20
N GLY A 305 6.48 -17.52 6.88
CA GLY A 305 7.28 -17.31 8.09
C GLY A 305 8.76 -17.01 7.85
N PHE A 306 9.10 -16.26 6.81
CA PHE A 306 10.45 -15.72 6.59
C PHE A 306 10.43 -14.18 6.53
N MET A 307 11.59 -13.53 6.63
CA MET A 307 11.72 -12.07 6.68
C MET A 307 12.30 -11.53 5.37
N PRO A 308 11.49 -11.08 4.39
CA PRO A 308 11.97 -10.44 3.17
C PRO A 308 12.06 -8.91 3.32
N LEU A 309 12.76 -8.25 2.39
CA LEU A 309 12.61 -6.82 2.13
C LEU A 309 11.43 -6.56 1.19
N SER A 310 11.23 -7.46 0.22
CA SER A 310 10.16 -7.38 -0.76
C SER A 310 8.80 -7.43 -0.09
N SER A 311 8.00 -6.41 -0.34
CA SER A 311 6.67 -6.34 0.27
C SER A 311 5.77 -5.36 -0.46
N TYR A 312 4.46 -5.51 -0.26
CA TYR A 312 3.44 -4.61 -0.75
C TYR A 312 2.67 -4.00 0.43
N SER A 313 2.63 -2.69 0.51
CA SER A 313 1.80 -1.96 1.46
C SER A 313 1.33 -0.64 0.88
N SER A 314 0.09 -0.29 1.15
CA SER A 314 -0.45 1.02 0.75
C SER A 314 0.03 2.17 1.65
N THR A 315 0.74 1.87 2.74
CA THR A 315 1.13 2.83 3.79
C THR A 315 2.62 2.76 4.13
N TYR A 316 3.48 2.54 3.14
CA TYR A 316 4.93 2.58 3.36
C TYR A 316 5.41 3.92 3.86
N ASN A 317 6.39 3.89 4.77
CA ASN A 317 7.21 5.05 5.10
C ASN A 317 8.02 5.50 3.86
N SER A 318 7.94 6.77 3.51
CA SER A 318 8.65 7.34 2.35
C SER A 318 10.17 7.22 2.47
N ASN A 319 10.71 7.27 3.68
CA ASN A 319 12.15 7.15 3.93
C ASN A 319 12.68 5.75 3.60
N ILE A 320 11.89 4.69 3.94
CA ILE A 320 12.23 3.31 3.57
C ILE A 320 12.35 3.20 2.04
N MET A 321 11.38 3.75 1.33
CA MET A 321 11.37 3.68 -0.14
C MET A 321 12.52 4.47 -0.76
N ALA A 322 12.81 5.66 -0.22
CA ALA A 322 13.92 6.50 -0.67
C ALA A 322 15.27 5.78 -0.46
N PHE A 323 15.46 5.15 0.71
CA PHE A 323 16.67 4.40 1.02
C PHE A 323 16.86 3.20 0.07
N TYR A 324 15.81 2.40 -0.17
CA TYR A 324 15.93 1.27 -1.10
C TYR A 324 16.25 1.72 -2.53
N ASN A 325 15.65 2.80 -2.99
CA ASN A 325 16.03 3.38 -4.29
C ASN A 325 17.48 3.87 -4.31
N LYS A 326 17.97 4.50 -3.24
CA LYS A 326 19.39 4.90 -3.12
C LYS A 326 20.33 3.71 -3.15
N CYS A 327 19.94 2.57 -2.57
CA CYS A 327 20.70 1.32 -2.62
C CYS A 327 20.61 0.57 -3.97
N GLY A 328 19.75 1.01 -4.89
CA GLY A 328 19.60 0.38 -6.21
C GLY A 328 18.48 -0.66 -6.30
N TYR A 329 17.73 -0.91 -5.23
CA TYR A 329 16.52 -1.73 -5.28
C TYR A 329 15.36 -0.98 -5.93
N SER A 330 14.35 -1.72 -6.37
CA SER A 330 13.17 -1.16 -6.96
C SER A 330 12.13 -0.84 -5.88
N ALA A 331 11.88 0.42 -5.62
CA ALA A 331 10.84 0.85 -4.70
C ALA A 331 9.95 1.92 -5.35
N CYS A 332 8.66 1.68 -5.37
CA CYS A 332 7.66 2.60 -5.89
C CYS A 332 6.50 2.73 -4.89
N ASN A 333 5.59 3.66 -5.14
CA ASN A 333 4.50 4.07 -4.23
C ASN A 333 3.78 3.02 -3.34
N ARG A 334 3.94 1.72 -3.56
CA ARG A 334 3.23 0.65 -2.83
C ARG A 334 4.07 -0.59 -2.66
N LEU A 335 5.26 -0.62 -3.23
CA LEU A 335 5.94 -1.82 -3.55
C LEU A 335 7.43 -1.64 -3.38
N ILE A 336 8.03 -2.53 -2.63
CA ILE A 336 9.46 -2.75 -2.59
C ILE A 336 9.69 -4.09 -3.27
N THR A 337 10.52 -4.09 -4.30
CA THR A 337 10.83 -5.29 -5.05
C THR A 337 12.33 -5.50 -5.05
N TRP A 338 12.75 -6.51 -4.34
CA TRP A 338 14.06 -7.10 -4.56
C TRP A 338 13.95 -8.02 -5.78
N CYS A 339 14.70 -7.77 -6.81
CA CYS A 339 14.64 -8.56 -8.06
C CYS A 339 15.97 -9.19 -8.41
N GLU A 340 17.04 -8.54 -8.01
CA GLU A 340 18.41 -8.88 -8.33
C GLU A 340 19.28 -8.70 -7.09
N PRO A 341 20.27 -9.56 -6.87
CA PRO A 341 21.19 -9.43 -5.74
C PRO A 341 22.08 -8.20 -5.90
N ILE A 342 22.22 -7.43 -4.82
CA ILE A 342 23.17 -6.34 -4.70
C ILE A 342 24.00 -6.65 -3.46
N LEU A 343 25.11 -7.37 -3.64
CA LEU A 343 25.82 -8.06 -2.58
C LEU A 343 26.17 -7.18 -1.39
N SER A 344 26.60 -5.93 -1.59
CA SER A 344 26.94 -5.01 -0.50
C SER A 344 25.71 -4.60 0.32
N SER A 345 24.64 -4.17 -0.34
CA SER A 345 23.39 -3.79 0.32
C SER A 345 22.72 -4.99 0.97
N ASP A 346 22.70 -6.14 0.29
CA ASP A 346 22.16 -7.40 0.82
C ASP A 346 22.91 -7.80 2.10
N SER A 347 24.24 -7.67 2.11
CA SER A 347 25.07 -7.98 3.27
C SER A 347 24.77 -7.06 4.45
N LEU A 348 24.75 -5.74 4.24
CA LEU A 348 24.43 -4.75 5.27
C LEU A 348 23.03 -4.96 5.87
N LEU A 349 22.07 -5.36 5.05
CA LEU A 349 20.69 -5.58 5.47
C LEU A 349 20.42 -6.99 6.00
N GLY A 350 21.45 -7.85 6.10
CA GLY A 350 21.34 -9.20 6.64
C GLY A 350 20.56 -10.16 5.75
N ILE A 351 20.53 -9.92 4.40
CA ILE A 351 19.98 -10.91 3.45
C ILE A 351 21.00 -12.02 3.30
N LYS A 352 20.73 -13.14 3.97
CA LYS A 352 21.63 -14.29 4.04
C LYS A 352 21.28 -15.37 3.04
N TYR A 353 20.00 -15.55 2.76
CA TYR A 353 19.53 -16.57 1.84
C TYR A 353 18.73 -16.01 0.69
N LEU A 354 18.95 -16.57 -0.50
CA LEU A 354 18.23 -16.23 -1.72
C LEU A 354 17.61 -17.48 -2.34
N LEU A 355 16.36 -17.40 -2.73
CA LEU A 355 15.72 -18.34 -3.65
C LEU A 355 15.85 -17.77 -5.07
N GLY A 356 16.82 -18.23 -5.84
CA GLY A 356 17.19 -17.67 -7.15
C GLY A 356 16.97 -18.65 -8.30
N ASP A 357 16.44 -18.16 -9.42
CA ASP A 357 16.19 -18.89 -10.65
C ASP A 357 17.36 -18.80 -11.67
N PHE A 358 18.42 -18.11 -11.30
CA PHE A 358 19.66 -18.00 -12.07
C PHE A 358 20.89 -17.97 -11.13
N THR A 359 22.09 -18.18 -11.68
CA THR A 359 23.33 -18.13 -10.89
C THR A 359 23.56 -16.74 -10.33
N GLN A 360 23.88 -16.67 -9.05
CA GLN A 360 24.11 -15.44 -8.30
C GLN A 360 25.63 -15.29 -8.02
N SER A 361 26.31 -14.36 -8.69
CA SER A 361 27.72 -14.09 -8.41
C SER A 361 27.91 -13.50 -7.01
N GLY A 362 28.91 -13.99 -6.30
CA GLY A 362 29.19 -13.61 -4.91
C GLY A 362 28.37 -14.37 -3.85
N TYR A 363 27.48 -15.27 -4.25
CA TYR A 363 26.70 -16.15 -3.37
C TYR A 363 27.07 -17.61 -3.58
N GLU A 364 26.99 -18.38 -2.52
CA GLU A 364 27.29 -19.81 -2.52
C GLU A 364 26.02 -20.63 -2.71
N LYS A 365 25.99 -21.50 -3.71
CA LYS A 365 24.88 -22.44 -3.88
C LYS A 365 24.88 -23.44 -2.72
N VAL A 366 23.75 -23.53 -1.99
CA VAL A 366 23.64 -24.36 -0.80
C VAL A 366 23.49 -25.85 -1.14
N ASN A 367 22.64 -26.15 -2.12
CA ASN A 367 22.39 -27.51 -2.59
C ASN A 367 21.88 -27.52 -4.04
N ASP A 368 21.68 -28.71 -4.61
CA ASP A 368 21.14 -28.90 -5.96
C ASP A 368 19.62 -29.05 -5.98
N THR A 369 18.95 -29.00 -4.82
CA THR A 369 17.50 -29.11 -4.75
C THR A 369 16.83 -27.87 -5.33
N ASN A 370 15.87 -28.08 -6.21
CA ASN A 370 15.12 -27.02 -6.86
C ASN A 370 13.74 -26.86 -6.18
N TYR A 371 13.45 -25.64 -5.75
CA TYR A 371 12.18 -25.26 -5.13
C TYR A 371 11.47 -24.27 -6.06
N ASN A 372 10.39 -24.67 -6.68
CA ASN A 372 9.63 -23.80 -7.61
C ASN A 372 10.50 -23.15 -8.72
N ASN A 373 11.39 -23.93 -9.33
CA ASN A 373 12.41 -23.50 -10.31
C ASN A 373 13.47 -22.53 -9.74
N LYS A 374 13.66 -22.51 -8.42
CA LYS A 374 14.69 -21.72 -7.73
C LYS A 374 15.63 -22.63 -6.95
N ASN A 375 16.90 -22.27 -6.90
CA ASN A 375 17.88 -22.86 -6.00
C ASN A 375 18.08 -21.96 -4.79
N ILE A 376 18.62 -22.53 -3.70
CA ILE A 376 18.98 -21.76 -2.52
C ILE A 376 20.44 -21.34 -2.64
N TYR A 377 20.68 -20.04 -2.45
CA TYR A 377 22.00 -19.44 -2.38
C TYR A 377 22.21 -18.77 -1.02
N LYS A 378 23.43 -18.82 -0.50
CA LYS A 378 23.85 -18.19 0.75
C LYS A 378 24.77 -17.01 0.46
N ASN A 379 24.51 -15.88 1.09
CA ASN A 379 25.41 -14.75 1.17
C ASN A 379 26.36 -14.97 2.35
N PRO A 380 27.67 -15.21 2.11
CA PRO A 380 28.63 -15.44 3.20
C PRO A 380 28.99 -14.18 3.98
N TYR A 381 28.55 -13.01 3.52
CA TYR A 381 28.88 -11.68 4.10
C TYR A 381 27.70 -11.05 4.84
N ALA A 382 26.58 -11.73 4.97
CA ALA A 382 25.39 -11.19 5.62
C ALA A 382 25.67 -10.86 7.09
N LEU A 383 25.35 -9.64 7.51
CA LEU A 383 25.54 -9.14 8.87
C LEU A 383 24.31 -9.45 9.76
N GLU A 384 24.53 -9.46 11.08
CA GLU A 384 23.47 -9.54 12.07
C GLU A 384 22.62 -8.25 12.09
N LEU A 385 21.53 -8.25 12.87
CA LEU A 385 20.59 -7.12 12.97
C LEU A 385 21.26 -5.80 13.36
N GLY A 386 22.32 -5.86 14.16
CA GLY A 386 23.02 -4.68 14.66
C GLY A 386 24.53 -4.83 14.64
N TYR A 387 25.20 -3.74 14.30
CA TYR A 387 26.66 -3.65 14.23
C TYR A 387 27.16 -2.24 14.53
N ARG A 388 28.46 -2.14 14.87
CA ARG A 388 29.12 -0.86 15.10
C ARG A 388 29.07 0.03 13.87
N THR A 389 28.92 1.33 14.10
CA THR A 389 29.12 2.36 13.08
C THR A 389 29.90 3.54 13.64
N SER A 390 30.58 4.29 12.77
CA SER A 390 31.19 5.55 13.16
C SER A 390 30.16 6.65 13.34
N ASP A 391 30.54 7.76 13.98
CA ASP A 391 29.68 8.92 14.15
C ASP A 391 29.38 9.64 12.83
N ASP A 392 30.20 9.45 11.81
CA ASP A 392 30.05 10.02 10.48
C ASP A 392 28.75 9.56 9.80
N ILE A 393 28.15 8.44 10.22
CA ILE A 393 26.86 7.93 9.74
C ILE A 393 25.70 8.92 9.94
N THR A 394 25.87 9.88 10.86
CA THR A 394 24.84 10.92 11.11
C THR A 394 24.83 12.01 10.03
N THR A 395 25.89 12.11 9.23
CA THR A 395 25.98 13.11 8.16
C THR A 395 25.28 12.62 6.89
N GLU A 396 24.48 13.47 6.26
CA GLU A 396 23.76 13.13 5.04
C GLU A 396 24.72 12.75 3.90
N ILE A 397 24.38 11.67 3.19
CA ILE A 397 25.12 11.21 2.02
C ILE A 397 24.63 11.92 0.78
N GLN A 398 25.55 12.55 0.07
CA GLN A 398 25.34 13.13 -1.26
C GLN A 398 26.08 12.24 -2.28
N ALA A 399 25.34 11.66 -3.22
CA ALA A 399 25.91 10.76 -4.23
C ALA A 399 25.16 10.93 -5.56
N GLU A 400 25.89 10.82 -6.66
CA GLU A 400 25.32 10.98 -8.01
C GLU A 400 24.56 9.74 -8.48
N ASN A 401 24.93 8.57 -7.96
CA ASN A 401 24.34 7.29 -8.33
C ASN A 401 24.35 6.28 -7.17
N THR A 402 23.69 5.14 -7.39
CA THR A 402 23.53 4.11 -6.36
C THR A 402 24.84 3.48 -5.90
N PHE A 403 25.84 3.36 -6.75
CA PHE A 403 27.13 2.74 -6.42
C PHE A 403 27.99 3.67 -5.56
N GLU A 404 28.00 4.95 -5.89
CA GLU A 404 28.63 5.98 -5.06
C GLU A 404 27.93 6.13 -3.70
N TYR A 405 26.60 6.05 -3.69
CA TYR A 405 25.84 6.03 -2.43
C TYR A 405 26.26 4.86 -1.53
N GLN A 406 26.46 3.67 -2.09
CA GLN A 406 26.88 2.49 -1.34
C GLN A 406 28.34 2.62 -0.84
N ASN A 407 29.25 3.19 -1.64
CA ASN A 407 30.61 3.50 -1.19
C ASN A 407 30.62 4.46 -0.01
N GLU A 408 29.86 5.55 -0.10
CA GLU A 408 29.72 6.52 0.98
C GLU A 408 29.06 5.91 2.23
N LEU A 409 28.04 5.09 2.06
CA LEU A 409 27.37 4.40 3.17
C LEU A 409 28.35 3.49 3.92
N LEU A 410 29.11 2.67 3.20
CA LEU A 410 30.14 1.82 3.78
C LEU A 410 31.22 2.66 4.48
N SER A 411 31.71 3.73 3.83
CA SER A 411 32.70 4.65 4.42
C SER A 411 32.22 5.26 5.74
N ARG A 412 30.93 5.67 5.80
CA ARG A 412 30.31 6.21 7.02
C ARG A 412 30.16 5.16 8.12
N ILE A 413 29.92 3.90 7.77
CA ILE A 413 29.82 2.81 8.73
C ILE A 413 31.19 2.53 9.36
N VAL A 414 32.25 2.38 8.55
CA VAL A 414 33.58 2.02 9.06
C VAL A 414 34.35 3.24 9.61
N GLY A 415 34.03 4.47 9.18
CA GLY A 415 34.65 5.71 9.63
C GLY A 415 35.94 6.09 8.88
N HIS A 416 36.15 5.49 7.72
CA HIS A 416 37.21 5.86 6.78
C HIS A 416 36.76 5.66 5.34
N THR A 417 37.42 6.31 4.39
CA THR A 417 37.06 6.23 2.98
C THR A 417 37.35 4.84 2.42
N VAL A 418 36.30 4.22 1.82
CA VAL A 418 36.37 2.97 1.07
C VAL A 418 35.74 3.14 -0.30
N GLN A 419 36.24 2.42 -1.31
CA GLN A 419 35.74 2.44 -2.68
C GLN A 419 35.55 1.04 -3.21
N CYS A 420 34.59 0.33 -2.64
CA CYS A 420 34.25 -1.02 -3.07
C CYS A 420 33.72 -1.04 -4.51
N TYR A 421 32.90 -0.07 -4.88
CA TYR A 421 32.40 0.08 -6.25
C TYR A 421 33.27 1.06 -7.05
N LYS A 422 33.72 0.62 -8.24
CA LYS A 422 34.53 1.41 -9.16
C LYS A 422 33.90 1.35 -10.57
N PRO A 423 33.99 2.41 -11.41
CA PRO A 423 33.35 2.43 -12.72
C PRO A 423 33.94 1.38 -13.67
N CYS A 424 33.08 0.71 -14.45
CA CYS A 424 33.48 -0.10 -15.57
C CYS A 424 33.71 0.75 -16.83
N THR A 425 34.48 0.21 -17.79
CA THR A 425 34.45 0.74 -19.15
C THR A 425 33.25 0.14 -19.88
N ALA A 426 32.44 0.98 -20.56
CA ALA A 426 31.27 0.55 -21.28
C ALA A 426 31.19 1.27 -22.64
N GLU A 427 31.19 0.51 -23.72
CA GLU A 427 31.02 1.00 -25.10
C GLU A 427 29.57 0.81 -25.51
N LYS A 428 28.89 1.91 -25.85
CA LYS A 428 27.46 1.95 -26.21
C LYS A 428 27.27 1.87 -27.71
N GLU A 429 26.32 1.02 -28.12
CA GLU A 429 25.81 0.97 -29.50
C GLU A 429 24.30 1.17 -29.51
N ILE A 430 23.80 1.85 -30.54
CA ILE A 430 22.38 2.12 -30.74
C ILE A 430 21.89 1.25 -31.89
N HIS A 431 20.78 0.54 -31.65
CA HIS A 431 20.13 -0.34 -32.63
C HIS A 431 18.70 0.13 -32.90
N ASP A 432 18.10 -0.34 -33.97
CA ASP A 432 16.71 -0.01 -34.33
C ASP A 432 15.70 -0.48 -33.27
N ASP A 433 16.01 -1.58 -32.55
CA ASP A 433 15.18 -2.22 -31.54
C ASP A 433 15.64 -1.95 -30.09
N GLY A 434 16.68 -1.12 -29.89
CA GLY A 434 17.18 -0.85 -28.53
C GLY A 434 18.62 -0.36 -28.46
N TYR A 435 19.28 -0.75 -27.38
CA TYR A 435 20.65 -0.38 -27.06
C TYR A 435 21.45 -1.61 -26.67
N SER A 436 22.77 -1.57 -26.93
CA SER A 436 23.72 -2.52 -26.33
C SER A 436 24.91 -1.80 -25.74
N TRP A 437 25.52 -2.43 -24.74
CA TRP A 437 26.77 -1.99 -24.10
C TRP A 437 27.72 -3.18 -24.01
N THR A 438 28.95 -2.98 -24.45
CA THR A 438 30.05 -3.91 -24.17
C THR A 438 30.73 -3.43 -22.90
N VAL A 439 30.59 -4.19 -21.83
CA VAL A 439 31.04 -3.81 -20.47
C VAL A 439 32.26 -4.62 -20.10
N THR A 440 33.32 -3.93 -19.66
CA THR A 440 34.58 -4.55 -19.22
C THR A 440 35.00 -4.04 -17.85
N SER A 441 35.61 -4.92 -17.05
CA SER A 441 36.21 -4.58 -15.76
C SER A 441 37.72 -4.72 -15.85
N PRO A 442 38.53 -3.79 -15.28
CA PRO A 442 39.97 -3.95 -15.15
C PRO A 442 40.34 -4.95 -14.04
N GLU A 443 39.41 -5.29 -13.15
CA GLU A 443 39.64 -6.15 -11.98
C GLU A 443 38.97 -7.52 -12.20
N GLN A 444 39.75 -8.59 -12.20
CA GLN A 444 39.25 -9.95 -12.42
C GLN A 444 38.47 -10.49 -11.22
N ASN A 445 38.87 -10.15 -9.99
CA ASN A 445 38.19 -10.57 -8.77
C ASN A 445 37.08 -9.57 -8.42
N SER A 446 36.12 -9.44 -9.31
CA SER A 446 35.05 -8.46 -9.16
C SER A 446 33.70 -8.99 -9.67
N ILE A 447 32.63 -8.34 -9.24
CA ILE A 447 31.26 -8.57 -9.73
C ILE A 447 30.76 -7.29 -10.38
N LEU A 448 30.29 -7.39 -11.61
CA LEU A 448 29.82 -6.25 -12.39
C LEU A 448 28.33 -6.05 -12.19
N TYR A 449 27.94 -4.79 -12.02
CA TYR A 449 26.56 -4.33 -11.87
C TYR A 449 26.26 -3.22 -12.86
N GLY A 450 24.98 -3.07 -13.17
CA GLY A 450 24.52 -1.97 -14.02
C GLY A 450 23.08 -1.58 -13.75
N TYR A 451 22.71 -0.42 -14.25
CA TYR A 451 21.32 0.00 -14.41
C TYR A 451 21.19 0.93 -15.63
N CYS A 452 19.99 1.00 -16.21
CA CYS A 452 19.72 1.86 -17.35
C CYS A 452 18.91 3.08 -16.93
N THR A 453 19.39 4.28 -17.22
CA THR A 453 18.70 5.55 -16.95
C THR A 453 17.54 5.73 -17.95
N TYR A 454 16.46 6.35 -17.49
CA TYR A 454 15.30 6.71 -18.34
C TYR A 454 14.70 5.56 -19.16
N ALA A 455 14.96 4.32 -18.79
CA ALA A 455 14.38 3.14 -19.44
C ALA A 455 12.86 3.07 -19.19
N VAL A 456 12.10 3.89 -19.93
CA VAL A 456 10.64 3.98 -19.83
C VAL A 456 10.03 3.29 -21.05
N GLY A 457 9.38 2.17 -20.87
CA GLY A 457 8.70 1.41 -21.91
C GLY A 457 7.93 0.23 -21.30
N ASN A 458 6.84 -0.20 -21.91
CA ASN A 458 6.02 -1.28 -21.34
C ASN A 458 6.59 -2.69 -21.65
N ASP A 459 7.49 -2.79 -22.65
CA ASP A 459 7.95 -4.08 -23.19
C ASP A 459 9.48 -4.16 -23.30
N LEU A 460 10.21 -3.41 -22.45
CA LEU A 460 11.66 -3.47 -22.44
C LEU A 460 12.14 -4.80 -21.85
N LYS A 461 13.04 -5.47 -22.55
CA LYS A 461 13.66 -6.73 -22.14
C LYS A 461 15.16 -6.54 -22.00
N LEU A 462 15.70 -6.93 -20.85
CA LEU A 462 17.12 -6.94 -20.56
C LEU A 462 17.70 -8.30 -20.93
N TYR A 463 18.76 -8.28 -21.71
CA TYR A 463 19.56 -9.47 -22.05
C TYR A 463 20.99 -9.25 -21.56
N ILE A 464 21.61 -10.30 -21.05
CA ILE A 464 23.01 -10.35 -20.65
C ILE A 464 23.64 -11.54 -21.36
N ASP A 465 24.67 -11.28 -22.14
CA ASP A 465 25.37 -12.28 -22.97
C ASP A 465 24.42 -13.11 -23.84
N GLY A 466 23.43 -12.42 -24.42
CA GLY A 466 22.41 -13.02 -25.29
C GLY A 466 21.26 -13.73 -24.57
N ASN A 467 21.33 -13.89 -23.26
CA ASN A 467 20.29 -14.56 -22.47
C ASN A 467 19.30 -13.54 -21.91
N LEU A 468 18.00 -13.81 -22.05
CA LEU A 468 16.93 -12.99 -21.46
C LEU A 468 17.03 -13.05 -19.93
N ARG A 469 17.33 -11.91 -19.32
CA ARG A 469 17.43 -11.78 -17.88
C ARG A 469 16.08 -11.46 -17.23
N THR A 470 15.43 -10.40 -17.69
CA THR A 470 14.17 -9.94 -17.11
C THR A 470 13.45 -8.98 -18.05
N ASN A 471 12.17 -8.77 -17.82
CA ASN A 471 11.49 -7.59 -18.34
C ASN A 471 11.94 -6.40 -17.52
N TYR A 472 12.65 -5.46 -18.14
CA TYR A 472 13.14 -4.25 -17.49
C TYR A 472 12.02 -3.23 -17.40
N SER A 473 11.11 -3.44 -16.48
CA SER A 473 9.90 -2.63 -16.38
C SER A 473 10.04 -1.49 -15.37
N ILE A 474 9.30 -0.50 -15.58
CA ILE A 474 9.33 0.92 -15.32
C ILE A 474 8.81 1.36 -13.98
N TRP A 475 8.47 0.48 -13.10
CA TRP A 475 7.79 0.89 -11.86
C TRP A 475 8.71 1.60 -10.87
N SER A 476 10.03 1.71 -11.16
CA SER A 476 10.98 2.46 -10.35
C SER A 476 12.03 3.20 -11.16
N SER A 477 12.62 4.22 -10.55
CA SER A 477 13.64 5.07 -11.17
C SER A 477 14.96 4.33 -11.43
N TYR A 478 15.25 3.29 -10.64
CA TYR A 478 16.47 2.50 -10.71
C TYR A 478 16.15 1.04 -10.48
N LYS A 479 16.58 0.19 -11.40
CA LYS A 479 16.56 -1.25 -11.24
C LYS A 479 17.97 -1.73 -11.54
N THR A 480 18.76 -1.92 -10.50
CA THR A 480 20.10 -2.46 -10.59
C THR A 480 20.04 -3.95 -10.90
N PHE A 481 20.91 -4.43 -11.79
CA PHE A 481 21.07 -5.82 -12.13
C PHE A 481 22.53 -6.23 -12.10
N GLN A 482 22.77 -7.50 -11.81
CA GLN A 482 24.07 -8.11 -11.86
C GLN A 482 24.40 -8.46 -13.31
N VAL A 483 25.55 -7.99 -13.82
CA VAL A 483 26.01 -8.24 -15.18
C VAL A 483 26.77 -9.57 -15.27
N GLY A 484 27.71 -9.79 -14.36
CA GLY A 484 28.53 -11.00 -14.33
C GLY A 484 29.81 -10.83 -13.51
N GLU A 485 30.79 -11.68 -13.76
CA GLU A 485 32.07 -11.65 -13.04
C GLU A 485 33.17 -11.03 -13.88
N GLY A 486 34.10 -10.30 -13.24
CA GLY A 486 35.19 -9.61 -13.90
C GLY A 486 36.27 -10.51 -14.53
N ASN A 487 36.24 -11.82 -14.25
CA ASN A 487 37.10 -12.82 -14.90
C ASN A 487 36.71 -13.07 -16.37
N THR A 488 35.52 -12.66 -16.79
CA THR A 488 35.08 -12.67 -18.19
C THR A 488 35.62 -11.42 -18.90
N PRO A 489 36.25 -11.54 -20.07
CA PRO A 489 36.90 -10.39 -20.74
C PRO A 489 35.97 -9.23 -21.07
N ALA A 490 34.73 -9.54 -21.43
CA ALA A 490 33.69 -8.57 -21.68
C ALA A 490 32.31 -9.21 -21.55
N HIS A 491 31.33 -8.43 -21.10
CA HIS A 491 29.91 -8.80 -21.06
C HIS A 491 29.11 -7.92 -22.04
N ILE A 492 28.13 -8.50 -22.70
CA ILE A 492 27.22 -7.76 -23.58
C ILE A 492 25.89 -7.59 -22.89
N VAL A 493 25.57 -6.35 -22.54
CA VAL A 493 24.27 -5.96 -21.97
C VAL A 493 23.40 -5.36 -23.07
N GLN A 494 22.19 -5.87 -23.29
CA GLN A 494 21.27 -5.37 -24.30
C GLN A 494 19.93 -5.03 -23.68
N LEU A 495 19.38 -3.88 -24.05
CA LEU A 495 18.02 -3.45 -23.70
C LEU A 495 17.21 -3.33 -24.98
N LYS A 496 16.25 -4.23 -25.19
CA LYS A 496 15.41 -4.32 -26.41
C LYS A 496 13.94 -4.09 -26.10
N GLY A 497 13.23 -3.46 -27.03
CA GLY A 497 11.78 -3.26 -26.97
C GLY A 497 11.33 -1.93 -27.55
N THR A 498 10.04 -1.62 -27.38
CA THR A 498 9.47 -0.37 -27.90
C THR A 498 9.90 0.81 -27.02
N LEU A 499 10.80 1.62 -27.56
CA LEU A 499 11.32 2.81 -26.87
C LEU A 499 10.36 4.00 -27.01
N GLN A 500 10.07 4.65 -25.92
CA GLN A 500 9.48 5.99 -25.97
C GLN A 500 10.59 6.99 -26.28
N ARG A 501 10.60 7.51 -27.51
CA ARG A 501 11.68 8.33 -28.10
C ARG A 501 11.94 9.70 -27.45
N SER A 502 11.42 9.98 -26.26
CA SER A 502 11.54 11.32 -25.65
C SER A 502 12.87 11.57 -24.93
N ARG A 503 13.62 10.54 -24.56
CA ARG A 503 14.93 10.63 -23.91
C ARG A 503 15.85 9.50 -24.31
N GLU A 504 17.13 9.81 -24.43
CA GLU A 504 18.17 8.80 -24.64
C GLU A 504 18.36 7.96 -23.37
N ILE A 505 18.51 6.65 -23.56
CA ILE A 505 18.78 5.72 -22.46
C ILE A 505 20.29 5.55 -22.35
N ASP A 506 20.84 5.71 -21.15
CA ASP A 506 22.23 5.43 -20.82
C ASP A 506 22.34 4.27 -19.84
N GLY A 507 23.40 3.47 -20.00
CA GLY A 507 23.82 2.45 -19.07
C GLY A 507 24.88 2.99 -18.11
N VAL A 508 24.69 2.76 -16.81
CA VAL A 508 25.69 3.06 -15.78
C VAL A 508 26.20 1.74 -15.24
N PHE A 509 27.51 1.51 -15.34
CA PHE A 509 28.11 0.22 -15.00
C PHE A 509 29.28 0.41 -14.02
N TYR A 510 29.27 -0.38 -12.95
CA TYR A 510 30.32 -0.42 -11.93
C TYR A 510 30.68 -1.87 -11.62
N TYR A 511 31.90 -2.08 -11.16
CA TYR A 511 32.29 -3.36 -10.60
C TYR A 511 32.50 -3.23 -9.09
N LEU A 512 32.12 -4.25 -8.35
CA LEU A 512 32.41 -4.43 -6.94
C LEU A 512 33.76 -5.14 -6.83
N ASP A 513 34.77 -4.46 -6.30
CA ASP A 513 36.06 -5.04 -5.99
C ASP A 513 35.90 -6.00 -4.79
N MET A 514 36.04 -7.29 -5.05
CA MET A 514 35.76 -8.32 -4.05
C MET A 514 36.82 -8.40 -2.95
N GLN A 515 38.01 -7.88 -3.19
CA GLN A 515 39.05 -7.85 -2.14
C GLN A 515 38.71 -6.74 -1.14
N GLU A 516 38.49 -5.51 -1.61
CA GLU A 516 38.15 -4.36 -0.78
C GLU A 516 36.84 -4.59 -0.05
N PHE A 517 35.83 -5.13 -0.74
CA PHE A 517 34.55 -5.47 -0.13
C PHE A 517 34.68 -6.49 1.02
N ARG A 518 35.44 -7.57 0.83
CA ARG A 518 35.66 -8.57 1.87
C ARG A 518 36.37 -8.00 3.09
N ASP A 519 37.32 -7.09 2.90
CA ASP A 519 38.06 -6.48 3.99
C ASP A 519 37.15 -5.56 4.82
N VAL A 520 36.31 -4.75 4.15
CA VAL A 520 35.28 -3.91 4.79
C VAL A 520 34.25 -4.77 5.55
N MET A 521 33.72 -5.82 4.93
CA MET A 521 32.72 -6.68 5.59
C MET A 521 33.32 -7.42 6.79
N ARG A 522 34.61 -7.83 6.72
CA ARG A 522 35.33 -8.42 7.85
C ARG A 522 35.46 -7.43 9.00
N GLU A 523 35.79 -6.17 8.71
CA GLU A 523 35.90 -5.11 9.73
C GLU A 523 34.54 -4.91 10.45
N ILE A 524 33.44 -4.76 9.70
CA ILE A 524 32.08 -4.57 10.28
C ILE A 524 31.66 -5.79 11.09
N SER A 525 31.94 -7.00 10.59
CA SER A 525 31.50 -8.26 11.23
C SER A 525 32.17 -8.55 12.58
N GLN A 526 33.28 -7.89 12.91
CA GLN A 526 33.95 -8.06 14.21
C GLN A 526 33.14 -7.49 15.38
N ASN A 527 32.25 -6.53 15.13
CA ASN A 527 31.57 -5.77 16.15
C ASN A 527 30.05 -5.78 15.89
N GLN A 528 29.41 -6.93 16.15
CA GLN A 528 27.99 -7.15 15.97
C GLN A 528 27.33 -7.53 17.29
N VAL A 529 25.99 -7.49 17.33
CA VAL A 529 25.19 -8.01 18.44
C VAL A 529 25.46 -9.50 18.62
N THR A 530 25.51 -9.96 19.87
CA THR A 530 25.87 -11.34 20.24
C THR A 530 24.68 -12.18 20.69
N THR A 531 23.60 -11.53 21.12
CA THR A 531 22.32 -12.17 21.45
C THR A 531 21.18 -11.37 20.85
N LEU A 532 20.07 -12.02 20.55
CA LEU A 532 18.89 -11.34 20.02
C LEU A 532 17.61 -12.06 20.43
N ASP A 533 16.70 -11.30 21.06
CA ASP A 533 15.28 -11.65 21.20
C ASP A 533 14.46 -10.64 20.39
N LEU A 534 13.92 -11.09 19.28
CA LEU A 534 13.19 -10.28 18.32
C LEU A 534 11.71 -10.66 18.31
N GLN A 535 10.85 -9.76 18.77
CA GLN A 535 9.40 -9.92 18.79
C GLN A 535 8.72 -8.70 18.14
N ASP A 536 7.46 -8.78 17.79
CA ASP A 536 6.71 -7.74 17.07
C ASP A 536 6.83 -6.32 17.68
N LYS A 537 6.92 -6.21 19.00
CA LYS A 537 6.94 -4.94 19.74
C LYS A 537 8.06 -4.83 20.74
N TYR A 538 8.99 -5.78 20.69
CA TYR A 538 10.06 -5.87 21.66
C TYR A 538 11.31 -6.42 20.98
N ILE A 539 12.43 -5.75 21.25
CA ILE A 539 13.74 -6.19 20.79
C ILE A 539 14.66 -6.12 22.01
N LYS A 540 15.38 -7.19 22.24
CA LYS A 540 16.46 -7.22 23.22
C LYS A 540 17.70 -7.84 22.59
N CYS A 541 18.83 -7.17 22.70
CA CYS A 541 20.11 -7.69 22.23
C CYS A 541 21.23 -7.30 23.18
N GLU A 542 22.34 -8.03 23.10
CA GLU A 542 23.58 -7.72 23.79
C GLU A 542 24.65 -7.32 22.77
N TYR A 543 25.44 -6.33 23.15
CA TYR A 543 26.52 -5.82 22.36
C TYR A 543 27.72 -5.47 23.26
N THR A 544 28.91 -5.88 22.88
CA THR A 544 30.14 -5.54 23.59
C THR A 544 30.86 -4.42 22.87
N ALA A 545 30.80 -3.22 23.44
CA ALA A 545 31.45 -2.02 22.91
C ALA A 545 32.92 -1.92 23.39
N GLN A 546 33.82 -1.50 22.51
CA GLN A 546 35.21 -1.27 22.85
C GLN A 546 35.46 0.12 23.45
N SER A 547 34.64 1.07 23.10
CA SER A 547 34.63 2.45 23.57
C SER A 547 33.18 2.96 23.59
N ASP A 548 33.00 4.22 23.95
CA ASP A 548 31.69 4.87 23.72
C ASP A 548 31.47 5.03 22.22
N GLU A 549 30.45 4.36 21.67
CA GLU A 549 30.25 4.27 20.23
C GLU A 549 28.77 4.19 19.83
N MET A 550 28.53 4.25 18.54
CA MET A 550 27.19 4.14 17.97
C MET A 550 26.94 2.71 17.47
N LEU A 551 25.89 2.07 17.96
CA LEU A 551 25.34 0.83 17.44
C LEU A 551 24.27 1.16 16.39
N LEU A 552 24.44 0.70 15.16
CA LEU A 552 23.43 0.78 14.10
C LEU A 552 22.59 -0.50 14.14
N LEU A 553 21.26 -0.34 14.19
CA LEU A 553 20.31 -1.44 14.03
C LEU A 553 19.64 -1.31 12.66
N THR A 554 19.61 -2.37 11.88
CA THR A 554 18.95 -2.40 10.55
C THR A 554 17.45 -2.48 10.65
N ILE A 555 16.90 -1.69 11.56
CA ILE A 555 15.48 -1.50 11.83
C ILE A 555 15.12 -0.07 11.46
N PRO A 556 14.02 0.17 10.74
CA PRO A 556 13.57 1.51 10.43
C PRO A 556 13.32 2.32 11.71
N TYR A 557 13.88 3.53 11.75
CA TYR A 557 13.60 4.47 12.83
C TYR A 557 12.13 4.84 12.86
N ASP A 558 11.53 4.78 14.04
CA ASP A 558 10.16 5.20 14.29
C ASP A 558 10.03 5.80 15.70
N ASP A 559 9.26 6.88 15.83
CA ASP A 559 9.00 7.58 17.12
C ASP A 559 8.26 6.70 18.15
N GLY A 560 7.75 5.56 17.73
CA GLY A 560 7.11 4.57 18.59
C GLY A 560 8.08 3.76 19.43
N TRP A 561 9.34 3.68 19.05
CA TRP A 561 10.36 2.98 19.82
C TRP A 561 10.77 3.78 21.06
N THR A 562 10.85 3.09 22.17
CA THR A 562 11.47 3.58 23.41
C THR A 562 12.63 2.65 23.71
N SER A 563 13.84 3.21 23.73
CA SER A 563 15.10 2.47 23.85
C SER A 563 15.67 2.59 25.27
N TYR A 564 16.29 1.51 25.71
CA TYR A 564 17.00 1.41 26.99
C TYR A 564 18.35 0.76 26.78
N VAL A 565 19.37 1.24 27.48
CA VAL A 565 20.70 0.63 27.56
C VAL A 565 20.98 0.34 29.02
N ASN A 566 21.26 -0.91 29.37
CA ASN A 566 21.51 -1.35 30.74
C ASN A 566 20.37 -0.98 31.73
N GLY A 567 19.13 -0.91 31.22
CA GLY A 567 17.93 -0.54 32.00
C GLY A 567 17.68 0.97 32.08
N GLU A 568 18.59 1.82 31.64
CA GLU A 568 18.42 3.27 31.59
C GLU A 568 17.83 3.69 30.24
N LYS A 569 16.85 4.60 30.27
CA LYS A 569 16.22 5.11 29.06
C LYS A 569 17.21 6.01 28.29
N VAL A 570 17.39 5.71 27.00
CA VAL A 570 18.23 6.48 26.08
C VAL A 570 17.44 6.97 24.88
N GLU A 571 17.95 8.00 24.22
CA GLU A 571 17.39 8.50 22.97
C GLU A 571 17.91 7.65 21.80
N ALA A 572 16.98 7.23 20.92
CA ALA A 572 17.33 6.60 19.65
C ALA A 572 17.60 7.67 18.60
N HIS A 573 18.66 7.49 17.83
CA HIS A 573 19.08 8.39 16.75
C HIS A 573 18.59 7.86 15.40
N LYS A 574 18.10 8.76 14.54
CA LYS A 574 17.77 8.42 13.17
C LYS A 574 19.02 8.56 12.30
N LEU A 575 19.51 7.44 11.76
CA LEU A 575 20.72 7.39 10.93
C LEU A 575 20.32 7.23 9.46
N GLN A 576 20.89 8.06 8.57
CA GLN A 576 20.60 8.08 7.13
C GLN A 576 19.11 8.06 6.79
N ASP A 577 18.30 8.76 7.60
CA ASP A 577 16.84 8.84 7.50
C ASP A 577 16.08 7.52 7.66
N ILE A 578 16.75 6.40 7.90
CA ILE A 578 16.17 5.06 7.91
C ILE A 578 16.51 4.22 9.13
N PHE A 579 17.80 4.11 9.50
CA PHE A 579 18.23 3.19 10.55
C PHE A 579 18.04 3.76 11.94
N THR A 580 17.94 2.86 12.91
CA THR A 580 17.91 3.21 14.33
C THR A 580 19.32 3.11 14.92
N GLY A 581 19.84 4.22 15.44
CA GLY A 581 21.12 4.29 16.13
C GLY A 581 20.93 4.36 17.64
N ILE A 582 21.76 3.62 18.39
CA ILE A 582 21.77 3.62 19.84
C ILE A 582 23.19 3.90 20.34
N ARG A 583 23.37 4.93 21.16
CA ARG A 583 24.65 5.18 21.84
C ARG A 583 24.85 4.18 22.96
N VAL A 584 26.02 3.56 22.98
CA VAL A 584 26.43 2.57 23.98
C VAL A 584 27.75 2.98 24.60
N THR A 585 28.01 2.54 25.84
CA THR A 585 29.26 2.81 26.57
C THR A 585 30.19 1.61 26.47
N SER A 586 31.48 1.85 26.72
CA SER A 586 32.48 0.78 26.73
C SER A 586 32.10 -0.38 27.65
N GLY A 587 32.24 -1.61 27.20
CA GLY A 587 31.89 -2.84 27.90
C GLY A 587 30.65 -3.52 27.35
N ILE A 588 30.06 -4.42 28.15
CA ILE A 588 28.87 -5.18 27.77
C ILE A 588 27.63 -4.30 27.95
N ASN A 589 26.84 -4.16 26.91
CA ASN A 589 25.59 -3.41 26.91
C ASN A 589 24.42 -4.33 26.59
N THR A 590 23.37 -4.25 27.40
CA THR A 590 22.06 -4.84 27.10
C THR A 590 21.16 -3.74 26.56
N ILE A 591 20.75 -3.87 25.30
CA ILE A 591 19.86 -2.94 24.60
C ILE A 591 18.46 -3.52 24.59
N GLU A 592 17.48 -2.76 25.07
CA GLU A 592 16.05 -3.11 24.98
C GLU A 592 15.29 -2.01 24.24
N MET A 593 14.42 -2.41 23.32
CA MET A 593 13.53 -1.50 22.60
C MET A 593 12.08 -1.96 22.74
N LYS A 594 11.19 -1.05 23.14
CA LYS A 594 9.75 -1.33 23.32
C LYS A 594 8.94 -0.43 22.41
N TYR A 595 8.10 -1.02 21.56
CA TYR A 595 7.32 -0.28 20.60
C TYR A 595 5.92 0.06 21.13
N THR A 596 5.53 1.31 20.97
CA THR A 596 4.16 1.79 21.23
C THR A 596 3.70 2.60 20.04
N LEU A 597 2.55 2.25 19.46
CA LEU A 597 2.02 2.95 18.28
C LEU A 597 1.96 4.46 18.50
N PRO A 598 2.61 5.27 17.64
CA PRO A 598 2.58 6.72 17.73
C PRO A 598 1.15 7.26 17.70
N GLY A 599 0.79 8.07 18.71
CA GLY A 599 -0.56 8.62 18.85
C GLY A 599 -1.54 7.77 19.66
N PHE A 600 -1.24 6.51 19.99
CA PHE A 600 -2.18 5.64 20.72
C PHE A 600 -2.60 6.21 22.08
N LYS A 601 -1.64 6.62 22.91
CA LYS A 601 -1.94 7.19 24.25
C LYS A 601 -2.82 8.45 24.19
N ILE A 602 -2.49 9.36 23.27
CA ILE A 602 -3.28 10.58 23.03
C ILE A 602 -4.66 10.20 22.45
N GLY A 603 -4.70 9.22 21.55
CA GLY A 603 -5.94 8.69 20.99
C GLY A 603 -6.88 8.15 22.07
N VAL A 604 -6.37 7.44 23.07
CA VAL A 604 -7.18 6.94 24.20
C VAL A 604 -7.81 8.11 24.99
N ILE A 605 -7.06 9.19 25.24
CA ILE A 605 -7.59 10.38 25.93
C ILE A 605 -8.76 10.99 25.12
N PHE A 606 -8.58 11.16 23.80
CA PHE A 606 -9.66 11.67 22.96
C PHE A 606 -10.85 10.70 22.88
N SER A 607 -10.61 9.40 22.94
CA SER A 607 -11.68 8.40 22.94
C SER A 607 -12.53 8.49 24.22
N CYS A 608 -11.91 8.64 25.38
CA CYS A 608 -12.62 8.88 26.63
C CYS A 608 -13.45 10.19 26.55
N LEU A 609 -12.87 11.26 26.00
CA LEU A 609 -13.58 12.52 25.80
C LEU A 609 -14.79 12.33 24.87
N GLY A 610 -14.66 11.57 23.78
CA GLY A 610 -15.75 11.26 22.85
C GLY A 610 -16.92 10.56 23.55
N VAL A 611 -16.63 9.56 24.39
CA VAL A 611 -17.66 8.86 25.19
C VAL A 611 -18.35 9.82 26.17
N ILE A 612 -17.59 10.69 26.84
CA ILE A 612 -18.15 11.69 27.79
C ILE A 612 -19.08 12.66 27.05
N VAL A 613 -18.62 13.24 25.93
CA VAL A 613 -19.43 14.19 25.12
C VAL A 613 -20.72 13.51 24.63
N TYR A 614 -20.64 12.28 24.16
CA TYR A 614 -21.82 11.53 23.75
C TYR A 614 -22.80 11.27 24.92
N SER A 615 -22.28 10.85 26.08
CA SER A 615 -23.08 10.60 27.28
C SER A 615 -23.80 11.86 27.77
N LEU A 616 -23.11 13.00 27.77
CA LEU A 616 -23.71 14.30 28.06
C LEU A 616 -24.83 14.66 27.06
N THR A 617 -24.58 14.41 25.77
CA THR A 617 -25.60 14.64 24.74
C THR A 617 -26.86 13.81 25.01
N CYS A 618 -26.69 12.52 25.31
CA CYS A 618 -27.82 11.65 25.69
C CYS A 618 -28.55 12.15 26.92
N PHE A 619 -27.82 12.58 27.97
CA PHE A 619 -28.42 13.11 29.21
C PHE A 619 -29.27 14.36 28.94
N PHE A 620 -28.76 15.31 28.15
CA PHE A 620 -29.51 16.52 27.81
C PHE A 620 -30.73 16.23 26.96
N LEU A 621 -30.65 15.30 26.01
CA LEU A 621 -31.79 14.87 25.22
C LEU A 621 -32.87 14.20 26.06
N PHE A 622 -32.47 13.33 26.99
CA PHE A 622 -33.40 12.67 27.92
C PHE A 622 -34.09 13.65 28.87
N LYS A 623 -33.34 14.62 29.41
CA LYS A 623 -33.91 15.68 30.26
C LYS A 623 -34.93 16.53 29.50
N LYS A 624 -34.63 16.89 28.24
CA LYS A 624 -35.54 17.66 27.40
C LYS A 624 -36.84 16.90 27.06
N GLN A 625 -36.77 15.57 26.90
CA GLN A 625 -37.94 14.73 26.64
C GLN A 625 -38.88 14.58 27.87
N ARG A 626 -38.36 14.73 29.10
CA ARG A 626 -39.14 14.67 30.33
C ARG A 626 -39.86 15.98 30.67
N HIS A 627 -39.50 17.09 30.05
CA HIS A 627 -40.15 18.40 30.26
C HIS A 627 -41.18 18.75 29.20
N PHE A 628 -41.46 17.83 28.27
CA PHE A 628 -42.62 17.83 27.34
C PHE A 628 -43.55 16.66 27.66
#